data_76507e1ce25a570bd65fc684ef46f352
#
_entry.id   76507e1ce25a570bd65fc684ef46f352
#
_cell.length_a   1.000
_cell.length_b   1.000
_cell.length_c   1.000
_cell.angle_alpha   90.00
_cell.angle_beta   90.00
_cell.angle_gamma   90.00
#
_symmetry.space_group_name_H-M   'P 1'
#
loop_
_entity.id
_entity.type
_entity.pdbx_description
1 polymer ?
#
loop_
_entity_poly.entity_id
_entity_poly.type
_entity_poly.pdbx_seq_one_letter_code
_entity_poly.pdbx_strand_id
1 'polypeptide(L)'
;MYFTNLRTVPGNDLLTKLEKLIRRAGISNIDFEGKFTAIKIHFGEPGNMAYIRPNYAARVVDVIRSLGGKPFLTDANTLYSGGRSNAVDHLDAAMENGFNRIGAHADVIIADGLKGTDYKEVPCGGTYCPSPK
;
A
#
# COMPACT_ATOMS: atom_id res chain seq x y z
N MET A 1 -8.60 -19.77 -2.53
CA MET A 1 -8.15 -18.72 -3.46
C MET A 1 -9.34 -17.89 -3.87
N TYR A 2 -9.20 -16.55 -3.91
CA TYR A 2 -10.22 -15.61 -4.39
C TYR A 2 -9.76 -15.01 -5.70
N PHE A 3 -10.61 -15.03 -6.72
CA PHE A 3 -10.27 -14.60 -8.07
C PHE A 3 -11.43 -13.86 -8.74
N THR A 4 -11.12 -12.86 -9.55
CA THR A 4 -12.05 -12.22 -10.48
C THR A 4 -11.31 -11.93 -11.80
N ASN A 5 -12.07 -11.86 -12.90
CA ASN A 5 -11.50 -11.49 -14.21
C ASN A 5 -11.53 -9.97 -14.41
N LEU A 6 -10.88 -9.48 -15.46
CA LEU A 6 -10.83 -8.06 -15.81
C LEU A 6 -11.99 -7.56 -16.68
N ARG A 7 -12.97 -8.41 -17.01
CA ARG A 7 -14.17 -7.99 -17.77
C ARG A 7 -15.02 -7.07 -16.92
N THR A 8 -15.50 -5.98 -17.51
CA THR A 8 -16.36 -4.99 -16.85
C THR A 8 -17.70 -4.87 -17.54
N VAL A 9 -18.72 -4.52 -16.77
CA VAL A 9 -20.06 -4.18 -17.26
C VAL A 9 -20.57 -2.98 -16.43
N PRO A 10 -21.57 -2.21 -16.92
CA PRO A 10 -22.16 -1.14 -16.11
C PRO A 10 -22.53 -1.62 -14.69
N GLY A 11 -22.14 -0.86 -13.68
CA GLY A 11 -22.36 -1.21 -12.25
C GLY A 11 -21.47 -2.32 -11.69
N ASN A 12 -20.53 -2.86 -12.47
CA ASN A 12 -19.58 -3.87 -11.98
C ASN A 12 -18.20 -3.67 -12.65
N ASP A 13 -17.62 -2.49 -12.42
CA ASP A 13 -16.28 -2.10 -12.86
C ASP A 13 -15.17 -2.78 -12.04
N LEU A 14 -13.91 -2.52 -12.38
CA LEU A 14 -12.76 -3.14 -11.71
C LEU A 14 -12.66 -2.78 -10.23
N LEU A 15 -12.99 -1.56 -9.85
CA LEU A 15 -12.94 -1.12 -8.45
C LEU A 15 -14.06 -1.76 -7.62
N THR A 16 -15.26 -1.88 -8.20
CA THR A 16 -16.37 -2.60 -7.60
C THR A 16 -16.03 -4.08 -7.42
N LYS A 17 -15.39 -4.69 -8.42
CA LYS A 17 -14.92 -6.08 -8.33
C LYS A 17 -13.85 -6.27 -7.27
N LEU A 18 -12.88 -5.34 -7.16
CA LEU A 18 -11.88 -5.37 -6.10
C LEU A 18 -12.55 -5.35 -4.72
N GLU A 19 -13.47 -4.41 -4.49
CA GLU A 19 -14.18 -4.32 -3.22
C GLU A 19 -14.93 -5.63 -2.88
N LYS A 20 -15.70 -6.15 -3.83
CA LYS A 20 -16.41 -7.44 -3.64
C LYS A 20 -15.43 -8.58 -3.32
N LEU A 21 -14.28 -8.60 -3.97
CA LEU A 21 -13.26 -9.63 -3.79
C LEU A 21 -12.63 -9.59 -2.40
N ILE A 22 -12.20 -8.41 -1.93
CA ILE A 22 -11.58 -8.26 -0.61
C ILE A 22 -12.58 -8.45 0.52
N ARG A 23 -13.85 -8.05 0.36
CA ARG A 23 -14.91 -8.34 1.32
C ARG A 23 -15.17 -9.85 1.39
N ARG A 24 -15.24 -10.54 0.27
CA ARG A 24 -15.38 -12.00 0.21
C ARG A 24 -14.17 -12.73 0.79
N ALA A 25 -12.98 -12.15 0.67
CA ALA A 25 -11.76 -12.67 1.29
C ALA A 25 -11.71 -12.50 2.81
N GLY A 26 -12.65 -11.75 3.39
CA GLY A 26 -12.83 -11.65 4.84
C GLY A 26 -12.28 -10.38 5.45
N ILE A 27 -12.00 -9.30 4.69
CA ILE A 27 -11.50 -8.05 5.24
C ILE A 27 -12.44 -7.48 6.32
N SER A 28 -13.76 -7.73 6.19
CA SER A 28 -14.76 -7.28 7.16
C SER A 28 -14.70 -8.03 8.51
N ASN A 29 -13.94 -9.11 8.62
CA ASN A 29 -13.73 -9.85 9.86
C ASN A 29 -12.55 -9.30 10.68
N ILE A 30 -11.81 -8.33 10.13
CA ILE A 30 -10.71 -7.66 10.81
C ILE A 30 -11.30 -6.50 11.60
N ASP A 31 -10.93 -6.42 12.88
CA ASP A 31 -11.29 -5.30 13.73
C ASP A 31 -10.42 -4.08 13.41
N PHE A 32 -10.97 -3.15 12.63
CA PHE A 32 -10.32 -1.88 12.25
C PHE A 32 -10.73 -0.71 13.13
N GLU A 33 -11.76 -0.85 13.96
CA GLU A 33 -12.39 0.28 14.67
C GLU A 33 -11.34 1.11 15.44
N GLY A 34 -11.22 2.37 15.09
CA GLY A 34 -10.29 3.34 15.67
C GLY A 34 -8.80 3.10 15.39
N LYS A 35 -8.42 2.03 14.68
CA LYS A 35 -7.03 1.62 14.50
C LYS A 35 -6.37 2.27 13.30
N PHE A 36 -5.10 2.66 13.45
CA PHE A 36 -4.24 3.03 12.33
C PHE A 36 -3.92 1.78 11.51
N THR A 37 -4.16 1.86 10.19
CA THR A 37 -4.00 0.75 9.28
C THR A 37 -3.05 1.12 8.15
N ALA A 38 -1.88 0.51 8.16
CA ALA A 38 -0.88 0.68 7.11
C ALA A 38 -1.26 -0.17 5.88
N ILE A 39 -1.37 0.46 4.72
CA ILE A 39 -1.51 -0.21 3.43
C ILE A 39 -0.16 -0.13 2.73
N LYS A 40 0.60 -1.22 2.76
CA LYS A 40 1.89 -1.29 2.09
C LYS A 40 1.68 -1.44 0.58
N ILE A 41 2.27 -0.53 -0.18
CA ILE A 41 2.19 -0.53 -1.64
C ILE A 41 3.45 0.09 -2.23
N HIS A 42 3.90 -0.42 -3.37
CA HIS A 42 4.97 0.19 -4.16
C HIS A 42 4.41 1.39 -4.94
N PHE A 43 4.96 2.58 -4.72
CA PHE A 43 4.46 3.83 -5.32
C PHE A 43 4.89 4.04 -6.78
N GLY A 44 5.72 3.16 -7.35
CA GLY A 44 6.31 3.33 -8.67
C GLY A 44 7.62 4.13 -8.62
N GLU A 45 8.49 3.87 -9.59
CA GLU A 45 9.66 4.72 -9.84
C GLU A 45 9.26 5.89 -10.75
N PRO A 46 9.88 7.08 -10.60
CA PRO A 46 9.68 8.19 -11.52
C PRO A 46 9.90 7.74 -12.98
N GLY A 47 8.92 8.04 -13.84
CA GLY A 47 8.96 7.67 -15.26
C GLY A 47 8.57 6.21 -15.59
N ASN A 48 8.40 5.34 -14.61
CA ASN A 48 7.90 3.97 -14.83
C ASN A 48 6.38 3.94 -14.60
N MET A 49 5.62 3.49 -15.59
CA MET A 49 4.15 3.39 -15.53
C MET A 49 3.64 2.01 -15.11
N ALA A 50 4.53 1.05 -14.85
CA ALA A 50 4.18 -0.32 -14.48
C ALA A 50 4.02 -0.49 -12.95
N TYR A 51 3.07 0.25 -12.36
CA TYR A 51 2.69 0.14 -10.95
C TYR A 51 1.17 0.09 -10.79
N ILE A 52 0.70 -0.33 -9.62
CA ILE A 52 -0.73 -0.36 -9.30
C ILE A 52 -1.25 1.07 -9.24
N ARG A 53 -2.30 1.36 -10.01
CA ARG A 53 -2.87 2.71 -10.07
C ARG A 53 -3.45 3.14 -8.73
N PRO A 54 -3.31 4.43 -8.34
CA PRO A 54 -3.84 4.98 -7.09
C PRO A 54 -5.31 4.68 -6.84
N ASN A 55 -6.14 4.60 -7.88
CA ASN A 55 -7.56 4.27 -7.77
C ASN A 55 -7.84 2.92 -7.06
N TYR A 56 -6.96 1.92 -7.25
CA TYR A 56 -7.08 0.64 -6.54
C TYR A 56 -6.75 0.82 -5.05
N ALA A 57 -5.70 1.58 -4.74
CA ALA A 57 -5.36 1.92 -3.35
C ALA A 57 -6.50 2.71 -2.69
N ALA A 58 -7.05 3.71 -3.38
CA ALA A 58 -8.20 4.50 -2.91
C ALA A 58 -9.37 3.61 -2.53
N ARG A 59 -9.72 2.61 -3.36
CA ARG A 59 -10.81 1.68 -3.04
C ARG A 59 -10.54 0.86 -1.77
N VAL A 60 -9.31 0.40 -1.55
CA VAL A 60 -8.94 -0.30 -0.32
C VAL A 60 -9.01 0.62 0.90
N VAL A 61 -8.51 1.86 0.76
CA VAL A 61 -8.61 2.92 1.77
C VAL A 61 -10.07 3.15 2.17
N ASP A 62 -10.97 3.32 1.19
CA ASP A 62 -12.39 3.57 1.44
C ASP A 62 -13.06 2.40 2.17
N VAL A 63 -12.72 1.16 1.79
CA VAL A 63 -13.23 -0.04 2.48
C VAL A 63 -12.78 -0.08 3.93
N ILE A 64 -11.49 0.13 4.23
CA ILE A 64 -10.97 0.14 5.60
C ILE A 64 -11.60 1.27 6.41
N ARG A 65 -11.76 2.45 5.81
CA ARG A 65 -12.41 3.60 6.46
C ARG A 65 -13.88 3.30 6.76
N SER A 66 -14.59 2.61 5.86
CA SER A 66 -15.98 2.18 6.10
C SER A 66 -16.13 1.15 7.22
N LEU A 67 -15.03 0.50 7.62
CA LEU A 67 -14.93 -0.44 8.73
C LEU A 67 -14.36 0.21 10.02
N GLY A 68 -14.35 1.55 10.10
CA GLY A 68 -13.90 2.32 11.26
C GLY A 68 -12.40 2.51 11.38
N GLY A 69 -11.59 2.04 10.42
CA GLY A 69 -10.14 2.17 10.42
C GLY A 69 -9.64 3.56 10.03
N LYS A 70 -8.38 3.84 10.36
CA LYS A 70 -7.63 5.04 9.99
C LYS A 70 -6.50 4.67 9.01
N PRO A 71 -6.82 4.43 7.72
CA PRO A 71 -5.85 3.95 6.75
C PRO A 71 -4.89 5.04 6.31
N PHE A 72 -3.64 4.64 6.08
CA PHE A 72 -2.59 5.41 5.42
C PHE A 72 -1.79 4.50 4.48
N LEU A 73 -1.16 5.08 3.46
CA LEU A 73 -0.30 4.36 2.54
C LEU A 73 1.14 4.38 3.05
N THR A 74 1.87 3.30 2.82
CA THR A 74 3.26 3.22 3.27
C THR A 74 4.13 2.38 2.33
N ASP A 75 5.41 2.68 2.34
CA ASP A 75 6.49 1.85 1.77
C ASP A 75 7.76 2.10 2.61
N ALA A 76 8.82 1.34 2.36
CA ALA A 76 10.16 1.57 2.88
C ALA A 76 11.07 2.13 1.78
N ASN A 77 12.10 2.89 2.17
CA ASN A 77 13.11 3.36 1.23
C ASN A 77 13.84 2.21 0.56
N THR A 78 14.32 2.44 -0.66
CA THR A 78 15.07 1.42 -1.40
C THR A 78 16.52 1.33 -0.91
N LEU A 79 17.08 0.12 -0.92
CA LEU A 79 18.49 -0.11 -0.60
C LEU A 79 19.43 0.32 -1.73
N TYR A 80 18.92 0.43 -2.95
CA TYR A 80 19.66 0.93 -4.11
C TYR A 80 19.49 2.43 -4.28
N SER A 81 20.46 3.09 -4.89
CA SER A 81 20.40 4.51 -5.22
C SER A 81 19.32 4.79 -6.26
N GLY A 82 18.48 5.79 -6.03
CA GLY A 82 17.38 6.18 -6.91
C GLY A 82 16.44 7.17 -6.25
N GLY A 83 15.35 7.52 -6.93
CA GLY A 83 14.35 8.48 -6.48
C GLY A 83 13.54 8.05 -5.25
N ARG A 84 13.81 6.87 -4.68
CA ARG A 84 13.16 6.37 -3.47
C ARG A 84 14.15 5.90 -2.41
N SER A 85 15.41 6.36 -2.46
CA SER A 85 16.45 6.00 -1.49
C SER A 85 16.42 6.80 -0.19
N ASN A 86 15.59 7.82 -0.11
CA ASN A 86 15.30 8.61 1.07
C ASN A 86 13.82 9.04 1.07
N ALA A 87 13.29 9.38 2.25
CA ALA A 87 11.86 9.64 2.38
C ALA A 87 11.38 10.90 1.65
N VAL A 88 12.23 11.89 1.44
CA VAL A 88 11.84 13.14 0.74
C VAL A 88 11.58 12.84 -0.72
N ASP A 89 12.57 12.30 -1.42
CA ASP A 89 12.44 11.94 -2.85
C ASP A 89 11.39 10.83 -3.05
N HIS A 90 11.26 9.91 -2.08
CA HIS A 90 10.26 8.85 -2.12
C HIS A 90 8.83 9.38 -2.03
N LEU A 91 8.59 10.40 -1.20
CA LEU A 91 7.30 11.09 -1.13
C LEU A 91 7.00 11.86 -2.41
N ASP A 92 8.01 12.51 -3.00
CA ASP A 92 7.85 13.20 -4.27
C ASP A 92 7.47 12.21 -5.38
N ALA A 93 8.17 11.07 -5.48
CA ALA A 93 7.84 10.00 -6.42
C ALA A 93 6.40 9.47 -6.22
N ALA A 94 5.96 9.29 -4.97
CA ALA A 94 4.60 8.88 -4.66
C ALA A 94 3.58 9.93 -5.13
N MET A 95 3.84 11.21 -4.89
CA MET A 95 2.97 12.32 -5.31
C MET A 95 2.88 12.44 -6.83
N GLU A 96 4.01 12.36 -7.54
CA GLU A 96 4.06 12.37 -9.01
C GLU A 96 3.22 11.23 -9.61
N ASN A 97 3.25 10.06 -8.98
CA ASN A 97 2.48 8.89 -9.40
C ASN A 97 1.03 8.88 -8.87
N GLY A 98 0.59 9.98 -8.23
CA GLY A 98 -0.79 10.20 -7.81
C GLY A 98 -1.18 9.56 -6.47
N PHE A 99 -0.20 9.07 -5.68
CA PHE A 99 -0.45 8.56 -4.32
C PHE A 99 -0.47 9.71 -3.31
N ASN A 100 -1.63 10.31 -3.15
CA ASN A 100 -1.91 11.42 -2.24
C ASN A 100 -3.39 11.41 -1.83
N ARG A 101 -3.81 12.35 -1.01
CA ARG A 101 -5.22 12.45 -0.54
C ARG A 101 -6.24 12.58 -1.67
N ILE A 102 -5.87 13.15 -2.80
CA ILE A 102 -6.78 13.34 -3.94
C ILE A 102 -6.89 12.04 -4.75
N GLY A 103 -5.74 11.43 -5.11
CA GLY A 103 -5.71 10.26 -5.99
C GLY A 103 -5.94 8.93 -5.28
N ALA A 104 -5.46 8.80 -4.03
CA ALA A 104 -5.50 7.56 -3.27
C ALA A 104 -6.30 7.66 -1.96
N HIS A 105 -6.94 8.79 -1.68
CA HIS A 105 -7.77 9.09 -0.51
C HIS A 105 -7.06 8.95 0.85
N ALA A 106 -5.74 8.87 0.88
CA ALA A 106 -4.97 8.73 2.11
C ALA A 106 -3.62 9.45 2.03
N ASP A 107 -3.03 9.73 3.20
CA ASP A 107 -1.66 10.24 3.30
C ASP A 107 -0.66 9.12 3.09
N VAL A 108 0.57 9.51 2.72
CA VAL A 108 1.72 8.61 2.59
C VAL A 108 2.67 8.84 3.74
N ILE A 109 3.13 7.77 4.36
CA ILE A 109 4.14 7.77 5.42
C ILE A 109 5.23 6.77 5.02
N ILE A 110 6.47 7.20 4.95
CA ILE A 110 7.60 6.30 4.71
C ILE A 110 8.00 5.64 6.03
N ALA A 111 7.91 4.31 6.07
CA ALA A 111 7.92 3.55 7.32
C ALA A 111 9.27 3.52 8.04
N ASP A 112 10.38 3.61 7.32
CA ASP A 112 11.75 3.43 7.82
C ASP A 112 12.51 4.76 7.98
N GLY A 113 11.77 5.88 8.08
CA GLY A 113 12.32 7.22 8.35
C GLY A 113 13.04 7.84 7.16
N LEU A 114 13.72 8.98 7.40
CA LEU A 114 14.32 9.80 6.34
C LEU A 114 15.37 9.06 5.50
N LYS A 115 16.14 8.17 6.10
CA LYS A 115 17.28 7.51 5.46
C LYS A 115 17.17 5.98 5.40
N GLY A 116 15.99 5.41 5.69
CA GLY A 116 15.81 3.96 5.72
C GLY A 116 16.50 3.28 6.90
N THR A 117 16.69 3.99 8.01
CA THR A 117 17.43 3.51 9.20
C THR A 117 16.55 3.25 10.41
N ASP A 118 15.27 3.59 10.33
CA ASP A 118 14.30 3.35 11.40
C ASP A 118 13.65 1.97 11.23
N TYR A 119 14.38 0.94 11.62
CA TYR A 119 13.91 -0.45 11.54
C TYR A 119 14.27 -1.22 12.82
N LYS A 120 13.60 -2.34 13.01
CA LYS A 120 13.87 -3.27 14.11
C LYS A 120 14.25 -4.63 13.53
N GLU A 121 15.42 -5.14 13.96
CA GLU A 121 15.82 -6.50 13.64
C GLU A 121 14.95 -7.51 14.40
N VAL A 122 14.42 -8.49 13.69
CA VAL A 122 13.64 -9.59 14.28
C VAL A 122 14.33 -10.90 13.91
N PRO A 123 14.84 -11.67 14.89
CA PRO A 123 15.44 -12.96 14.60
C PRO A 123 14.37 -13.91 14.01
N CYS A 124 14.63 -14.41 12.82
CA CYS A 124 13.80 -15.43 12.21
C CYS A 124 14.56 -16.77 12.21
N GLY A 125 14.07 -17.76 12.94
CA GLY A 125 14.68 -19.08 13.11
C GLY A 125 14.44 -20.04 11.94
N GLY A 126 14.60 -19.60 10.69
CA GLY A 126 14.39 -20.43 9.51
C GLY A 126 15.67 -20.72 8.75
N THR A 127 15.72 -21.86 8.06
CA THR A 127 16.88 -22.28 7.21
C THR A 127 17.19 -21.26 6.11
N TYR A 128 16.21 -20.50 5.65
CA TYR A 128 16.31 -19.51 4.57
C TYR A 128 16.37 -18.06 5.06
N CYS A 129 16.32 -17.85 6.36
CA CYS A 129 16.42 -16.54 6.99
C CYS A 129 17.48 -16.62 8.10
N PRO A 130 18.78 -16.73 7.75
CA PRO A 130 19.82 -16.66 8.78
C PRO A 130 19.74 -15.28 9.46
N SER A 131 19.94 -15.26 10.79
CA SER A 131 20.06 -14.00 11.51
C SER A 131 21.10 -13.13 10.81
N PRO A 132 20.84 -11.85 10.59
CA PRO A 132 21.88 -10.94 10.08
C PRO A 132 23.09 -11.00 10.99
N LYS A 133 24.27 -11.11 10.37
CA LYS A 133 25.55 -11.12 11.09
C LYS A 133 25.89 -9.71 11.56
#